data_c245a0c5ca5a0ed2644394146a25651b
#
_entry.id   c245a0c5ca5a0ed2644394146a25651b
#
_cell.length_a   1.000
_cell.length_b   1.000
_cell.length_c   1.000
_cell.angle_alpha   90.00
_cell.angle_beta   90.00
_cell.angle_gamma   90.00
#
_symmetry.space_group_name_H-M   'P 1'
#
loop_
_entity.id
_entity.type
_entity.pdbx_description
1 polymer ?
#
loop_
_entity_poly.entity_id
_entity_poly.type
_entity_poly.pdbx_seq_one_letter_code
_entity_poly.pdbx_strand_id
1 'polypeptide(L)'
;MQHLKALFLASLLLFSNFTLAAQWTAVGLFEVGTFYIDIDNITQTGDHHKAWTMLDYREPKMHTPTGKHFKSTRMQMEFDCKAQAVRTLSLSYHTGVRLSGDTLSTEGVIGPFEPVPPETPIFKIMRWVC
;
A
#
# COMPACT_ATOMS: atom_id res chain seq x y z
N MET A 1 -16.94 -63.11 -13.69
CA MET A 1 -17.53 -61.84 -13.16
C MET A 1 -16.41 -60.86 -12.86
N GLN A 2 -16.25 -59.94 -13.75
CA GLN A 2 -15.25 -58.91 -13.53
C GLN A 2 -15.97 -57.69 -12.99
N HIS A 3 -15.64 -57.33 -11.75
CA HIS A 3 -16.09 -56.07 -11.20
C HIS A 3 -15.19 -54.95 -11.72
N LEU A 4 -15.67 -54.20 -12.70
CA LEU A 4 -15.06 -52.95 -13.11
C LEU A 4 -15.25 -51.95 -11.96
N LYS A 5 -14.21 -51.78 -11.15
CA LYS A 5 -14.14 -50.66 -10.25
C LYS A 5 -13.77 -49.43 -11.09
N ALA A 6 -14.77 -48.65 -11.44
CA ALA A 6 -14.56 -47.34 -11.99
C ALA A 6 -13.92 -46.46 -10.88
N LEU A 7 -12.63 -46.25 -10.99
CA LEU A 7 -11.93 -45.24 -10.23
C LEU A 7 -12.36 -43.87 -10.79
N PHE A 8 -13.35 -43.26 -10.16
CA PHE A 8 -13.59 -41.84 -10.33
C PHE A 8 -12.44 -41.10 -9.67
N LEU A 9 -11.43 -40.77 -10.46
CA LEU A 9 -10.49 -39.72 -10.09
C LEU A 9 -11.26 -38.40 -10.12
N ALA A 10 -11.76 -38.01 -8.96
CA ALA A 10 -12.19 -36.64 -8.76
C ALA A 10 -10.95 -35.74 -8.88
N SER A 11 -10.73 -35.16 -10.06
CA SER A 11 -9.81 -34.06 -10.25
C SER A 11 -10.32 -32.90 -9.40
N LEU A 12 -9.79 -32.76 -8.19
CA LEU A 12 -9.92 -31.54 -7.45
C LEU A 12 -9.13 -30.49 -8.23
N LEU A 13 -9.84 -29.74 -9.06
CA LEU A 13 -9.34 -28.48 -9.59
C LEU A 13 -9.21 -27.53 -8.40
N LEU A 14 -8.02 -27.52 -7.81
CA LEU A 14 -7.61 -26.45 -6.90
C LEU A 14 -7.56 -25.18 -7.72
N PHE A 15 -8.65 -24.44 -7.73
CA PHE A 15 -8.63 -23.06 -8.17
C PHE A 15 -7.78 -22.30 -7.16
N SER A 16 -6.48 -22.17 -7.46
CA SER A 16 -5.62 -21.23 -6.78
C SER A 16 -6.16 -19.85 -7.10
N ASN A 17 -6.84 -19.22 -6.15
CA ASN A 17 -7.13 -17.80 -6.23
C ASN A 17 -5.79 -17.08 -6.16
N PHE A 18 -5.26 -16.72 -7.34
CA PHE A 18 -4.12 -15.80 -7.41
C PHE A 18 -4.63 -14.43 -7.01
N THR A 19 -4.61 -14.13 -5.71
CA THR A 19 -4.63 -12.75 -5.26
C THR A 19 -3.25 -12.19 -5.61
N LEU A 20 -3.21 -11.20 -6.51
CA LEU A 20 -1.99 -10.46 -6.77
C LEU A 20 -1.61 -9.75 -5.47
N ALA A 21 -0.58 -10.26 -4.79
CA ALA A 21 0.02 -9.55 -3.68
C ALA A 21 0.55 -8.22 -4.20
N ALA A 22 0.37 -7.15 -3.39
CA ALA A 22 0.94 -5.85 -3.69
C ALA A 22 2.44 -5.99 -3.97
N GLN A 23 2.91 -5.44 -5.09
CA GLN A 23 4.32 -5.41 -5.44
C GLN A 23 4.90 -4.06 -5.03
N TRP A 24 5.56 -4.06 -3.89
CA TRP A 24 6.18 -2.87 -3.34
C TRP A 24 7.51 -2.58 -4.01
N THR A 25 7.56 -1.45 -4.69
CA THR A 25 8.78 -0.93 -5.32
C THR A 25 9.33 0.20 -4.48
N ALA A 26 10.60 0.13 -4.11
CA ALA A 26 11.25 1.19 -3.35
C ALA A 26 11.36 2.46 -4.19
N VAL A 27 10.82 3.56 -3.66
CA VAL A 27 10.94 4.88 -4.27
C VAL A 27 12.24 5.54 -3.87
N GLY A 28 12.65 5.35 -2.62
CA GLY A 28 13.90 5.86 -2.12
C GLY A 28 14.03 5.73 -0.60
N LEU A 29 15.27 5.85 -0.14
CA LEU A 29 15.61 5.95 1.26
C LEU A 29 15.73 7.42 1.63
N PHE A 30 14.96 7.83 2.63
CA PHE A 30 14.95 9.18 3.17
C PHE A 30 15.34 9.15 4.65
N GLU A 31 15.48 10.31 5.26
CA GLU A 31 15.84 10.43 6.68
C GLU A 31 14.82 9.70 7.58
N VAL A 32 13.53 9.84 7.31
CA VAL A 32 12.45 9.22 8.09
C VAL A 32 12.37 7.71 7.90
N GLY A 33 12.78 7.19 6.76
CA GLY A 33 12.71 5.77 6.41
C GLY A 33 12.65 5.54 4.91
N THR A 34 12.23 4.35 4.51
CA THR A 34 12.12 3.95 3.11
C THR A 34 10.67 4.01 2.65
N PHE A 35 10.43 4.75 1.57
CA PHE A 35 9.14 4.80 0.90
C PHE A 35 9.05 3.77 -0.22
N TYR A 36 7.88 3.15 -0.30
CA TYR A 36 7.53 2.18 -1.34
C TYR A 36 6.22 2.58 -2.01
N ILE A 37 6.06 2.15 -3.24
CA ILE A 37 4.82 2.31 -4.01
C ILE A 37 4.39 0.95 -4.57
N ASP A 38 3.08 0.71 -4.58
CA ASP A 38 2.48 -0.42 -5.29
C ASP A 38 2.26 -0.01 -6.76
N ILE A 39 3.28 -0.23 -7.57
CA ILE A 39 3.33 0.27 -8.93
C ILE A 39 2.30 -0.42 -9.86
N ASP A 40 1.90 -1.64 -9.53
CA ASP A 40 0.98 -2.41 -10.37
C ASP A 40 -0.50 -2.07 -10.13
N ASN A 41 -0.79 -1.32 -9.06
CA ASN A 41 -2.15 -0.98 -8.66
C ASN A 41 -2.42 0.54 -8.65
N ILE A 42 -1.76 1.27 -9.54
CA ILE A 42 -2.06 2.68 -9.76
C ILE A 42 -3.31 2.78 -10.63
N THR A 43 -4.32 3.53 -10.17
CA THR A 43 -5.55 3.78 -10.91
C THR A 43 -5.63 5.23 -11.34
N GLN A 44 -6.24 5.47 -12.50
CA GLN A 44 -6.37 6.80 -13.07
C GLN A 44 -7.83 7.11 -13.36
N THR A 45 -8.27 8.30 -12.98
CA THR A 45 -9.57 8.87 -13.33
C THR A 45 -9.35 10.32 -13.74
N GLY A 46 -9.36 10.60 -15.05
CA GLY A 46 -9.00 11.93 -15.58
C GLY A 46 -7.57 12.32 -15.19
N ASP A 47 -7.42 13.50 -14.59
CA ASP A 47 -6.12 14.00 -14.12
C ASP A 47 -5.76 13.51 -12.72
N HIS A 48 -6.61 12.69 -12.11
CA HIS A 48 -6.39 12.15 -10.77
C HIS A 48 -5.88 10.72 -10.82
N HIS A 49 -4.80 10.44 -10.08
CA HIS A 49 -4.21 9.12 -9.95
C HIS A 49 -4.21 8.71 -8.48
N LYS A 50 -4.63 7.47 -8.21
CA LYS A 50 -4.58 6.88 -6.86
C LYS A 50 -3.49 5.85 -6.81
N ALA A 51 -2.73 5.85 -5.71
CA ALA A 51 -1.69 4.88 -5.47
C ALA A 51 -1.65 4.49 -3.99
N TRP A 52 -1.30 3.23 -3.74
CA TRP A 52 -0.95 2.76 -2.42
C TRP A 52 0.54 2.96 -2.19
N THR A 53 0.87 3.52 -1.05
CA THR A 53 2.24 3.74 -0.60
C THR A 53 2.47 3.11 0.75
N MET A 54 3.71 2.80 1.05
CA MET A 54 4.15 2.27 2.32
C MET A 54 5.39 3.01 2.79
N LEU A 55 5.44 3.33 4.06
CA LEU A 55 6.62 3.89 4.69
C LEU A 55 7.11 2.94 5.78
N ASP A 56 8.32 2.42 5.60
CA ASP A 56 9.08 1.73 6.65
C ASP A 56 9.90 2.78 7.39
N TYR A 57 9.54 3.03 8.64
CA TYR A 57 10.25 4.01 9.47
C TYR A 57 11.61 3.47 9.89
N ARG A 58 12.62 4.33 9.87
CA ARG A 58 13.94 3.99 10.38
C ARG A 58 13.89 3.71 11.88
N GLU A 59 13.17 4.55 12.62
CA GLU A 59 12.95 4.42 14.06
C GLU A 59 11.47 4.22 14.35
N PRO A 60 11.09 3.36 15.30
CA PRO A 60 9.70 3.22 15.72
C PRO A 60 9.13 4.55 16.17
N LYS A 61 7.84 4.77 15.87
CA LYS A 61 7.09 5.97 16.25
C LYS A 61 5.98 5.61 17.22
N MET A 62 5.63 6.54 18.08
CA MET A 62 4.52 6.37 19.02
C MET A 62 3.18 6.60 18.32
N HIS A 63 2.29 5.62 18.41
CA HIS A 63 0.89 5.77 18.05
C HIS A 63 0.13 6.24 19.29
N THR A 64 -0.14 7.54 19.39
CA THR A 64 -0.69 8.18 20.59
C THR A 64 -2.02 7.56 21.04
N PRO A 65 -2.99 7.25 20.15
CA PRO A 65 -4.27 6.68 20.58
C PRO A 65 -4.14 5.34 21.31
N THR A 66 -3.18 4.50 20.93
CA THR A 66 -2.99 3.17 21.56
C THR A 66 -1.85 3.13 22.57
N GLY A 67 -0.96 4.11 22.57
CA GLY A 67 0.28 4.10 23.36
C GLY A 67 1.32 3.06 22.88
N LYS A 68 1.06 2.40 21.75
CA LYS A 68 1.97 1.41 21.16
C LYS A 68 2.83 2.04 20.08
N HIS A 69 3.98 1.44 19.81
CA HIS A 69 4.85 1.88 18.72
C HIS A 69 4.43 1.23 17.40
N PHE A 70 4.57 1.98 16.30
CA PHE A 70 4.45 1.45 14.96
C PHE A 70 5.78 1.60 14.21
N LYS A 71 6.00 0.70 13.25
CA LYS A 71 7.24 0.66 12.45
C LYS A 71 6.98 0.90 10.98
N SER A 72 5.78 0.71 10.51
CA SER A 72 5.39 0.98 9.14
C SER A 72 3.96 1.49 9.03
N THR A 73 3.70 2.23 7.96
CA THR A 73 2.37 2.74 7.62
C THR A 73 2.04 2.43 6.17
N ARG A 74 0.76 2.24 5.89
CA ARG A 74 0.22 2.13 4.53
C ARG A 74 -0.73 3.27 4.29
N MET A 75 -0.56 3.98 3.18
CA MET A 75 -1.40 5.12 2.82
C MET A 75 -1.95 4.93 1.41
N GLN A 76 -3.22 5.26 1.22
CA GLN A 76 -3.74 5.51 -0.12
C GLN A 76 -3.68 7.01 -0.38
N MET A 77 -2.97 7.38 -1.44
CA MET A 77 -2.80 8.76 -1.86
C MET A 77 -3.49 9.01 -3.19
N GLU A 78 -4.09 10.17 -3.33
CA GLU A 78 -4.64 10.65 -4.60
C GLU A 78 -3.89 11.88 -5.03
N PHE A 79 -3.36 11.84 -6.25
CA PHE A 79 -2.62 12.94 -6.86
C PHE A 79 -3.45 13.60 -7.94
N ASP A 80 -3.55 14.91 -7.89
CA ASP A 80 -3.94 15.74 -9.02
C ASP A 80 -2.68 16.08 -9.79
N CYS A 81 -2.42 15.33 -10.85
CA CYS A 81 -1.17 15.44 -11.61
C CYS A 81 -1.03 16.79 -12.33
N LYS A 82 -2.12 17.38 -12.76
CA LYS A 82 -2.13 18.68 -13.43
C LYS A 82 -1.82 19.81 -12.44
N ALA A 83 -2.47 19.78 -11.29
CA ALA A 83 -2.26 20.78 -10.24
C ALA A 83 -1.01 20.52 -9.39
N GLN A 84 -0.38 19.36 -9.52
CA GLN A 84 0.73 18.90 -8.66
C GLN A 84 0.35 18.98 -7.18
N ALA A 85 -0.79 18.41 -6.85
CA ALA A 85 -1.35 18.39 -5.51
C ALA A 85 -1.67 16.96 -5.07
N VAL A 86 -1.75 16.74 -3.78
CA VAL A 86 -1.98 15.42 -3.17
C VAL A 86 -2.95 15.53 -2.00
N ARG A 87 -3.70 14.46 -1.79
CA ARG A 87 -4.43 14.22 -0.54
C ARG A 87 -4.29 12.75 -0.14
N THR A 88 -4.38 12.48 1.14
CA THR A 88 -4.41 11.13 1.69
C THR A 88 -5.86 10.68 1.84
N LEU A 89 -6.17 9.49 1.36
CA LEU A 89 -7.52 8.92 1.44
C LEU A 89 -7.67 7.95 2.62
N SER A 90 -6.63 7.20 2.92
CA SER A 90 -6.61 6.27 4.05
C SER A 90 -5.20 6.09 4.59
N LEU A 91 -5.13 5.67 5.86
CA LEU A 91 -3.88 5.48 6.59
C LEU A 91 -4.06 4.33 7.57
N SER A 92 -3.12 3.38 7.56
CA SER A 92 -3.05 2.32 8.57
C SER A 92 -1.67 2.26 9.19
N TYR A 93 -1.62 1.90 10.49
CA TYR A 93 -0.40 1.81 11.28
C TYR A 93 -0.14 0.36 11.66
N HIS A 94 1.11 -0.08 11.50
CA HIS A 94 1.52 -1.46 11.73
C HIS A 94 2.72 -1.53 12.66
N THR A 95 2.72 -2.48 13.59
CA THR A 95 3.77 -2.58 14.62
C THR A 95 5.10 -3.07 14.07
N GLY A 96 5.09 -3.83 12.99
CA GLY A 96 6.28 -4.40 12.37
C GLY A 96 6.70 -3.68 11.09
N VAL A 97 7.85 -4.10 10.55
CA VAL A 97 8.36 -3.62 9.27
C VAL A 97 7.49 -4.11 8.12
N ARG A 98 7.40 -3.32 7.05
CA ARG A 98 6.71 -3.70 5.80
C ARG A 98 5.30 -4.22 6.03
N LEU A 99 4.54 -3.54 6.87
CA LEU A 99 3.14 -3.82 7.21
C LEU A 99 2.92 -5.13 7.98
N SER A 100 3.97 -5.67 8.58
CA SER A 100 3.88 -6.85 9.44
C SER A 100 3.43 -6.51 10.86
N GLY A 101 3.22 -7.53 11.66
CA GLY A 101 2.76 -7.39 13.03
C GLY A 101 1.27 -7.02 13.11
N ASP A 102 0.91 -6.34 14.19
CA ASP A 102 -0.48 -5.95 14.44
C ASP A 102 -0.80 -4.64 13.72
N THR A 103 -2.03 -4.53 13.23
CA THR A 103 -2.60 -3.26 12.76
C THR A 103 -3.18 -2.52 13.96
N LEU A 104 -2.63 -1.34 14.26
CA LEU A 104 -3.06 -0.55 15.42
C LEU A 104 -4.35 0.23 15.14
N SER A 105 -4.46 0.78 13.94
CA SER A 105 -5.67 1.45 13.47
C SER A 105 -5.66 1.58 11.95
N THR A 106 -6.86 1.73 11.40
CA THR A 106 -7.07 2.11 9.99
C THR A 106 -8.03 3.28 9.97
N GLU A 107 -7.63 4.36 9.32
CA GLU A 107 -8.37 5.61 9.29
C GLU A 107 -8.66 6.02 7.85
N GLY A 108 -9.89 6.48 7.60
CA GLY A 108 -10.20 7.26 6.40
C GLY A 108 -9.79 8.71 6.66
N VAL A 109 -8.96 9.26 5.78
CA VAL A 109 -8.44 10.62 5.91
C VAL A 109 -8.71 11.37 4.62
N ILE A 110 -9.92 11.89 4.46
CA ILE A 110 -10.23 12.66 3.24
C ILE A 110 -10.17 14.15 3.60
N GLY A 111 -9.10 14.79 3.17
CA GLY A 111 -8.91 16.23 3.29
C GLY A 111 -8.86 16.90 1.92
N PRO A 112 -8.61 18.23 1.87
CA PRO A 112 -8.39 18.95 0.63
C PRO A 112 -7.07 18.54 -0.02
N PHE A 113 -6.98 18.73 -1.35
CA PHE A 113 -5.69 18.63 -2.03
C PHE A 113 -4.74 19.73 -1.54
N GLU A 114 -3.50 19.34 -1.30
CA GLU A 114 -2.43 20.25 -0.91
C GLU A 114 -1.31 20.23 -1.95
N PRO A 115 -0.66 21.38 -2.21
CA PRO A 115 0.47 21.42 -3.12
C PRO A 115 1.59 20.46 -2.67
N VAL A 116 2.20 19.77 -3.65
CA VAL A 116 3.35 18.91 -3.38
C VAL A 116 4.63 19.74 -3.51
N PRO A 117 5.36 20.00 -2.39
CA PRO A 117 6.60 20.75 -2.46
C PRO A 117 7.67 19.99 -3.26
N PRO A 118 8.46 20.66 -4.10
CA PRO A 118 9.59 20.03 -4.77
C PRO A 118 10.64 19.53 -3.74
N GLU A 119 11.41 18.52 -4.15
CA GLU A 119 12.49 17.93 -3.33
C GLU A 119 12.02 17.24 -2.04
N THR A 120 10.75 16.84 -1.98
CA THR A 120 10.20 16.05 -0.88
C THR A 120 10.03 14.59 -1.28
N PRO A 121 9.89 13.65 -0.32
CA PRO A 121 9.54 12.27 -0.63
C PRO A 121 8.24 12.14 -1.41
N ILE A 122 7.23 12.93 -1.08
CA ILE A 122 5.92 12.94 -1.77
C ILE A 122 6.07 13.38 -3.22
N PHE A 123 6.93 14.36 -3.49
CA PHE A 123 7.21 14.78 -4.86
C PHE A 123 7.82 13.65 -5.69
N LYS A 124 8.72 12.88 -5.10
CA LYS A 124 9.33 11.73 -5.75
C LYS A 124 8.31 10.62 -6.03
N ILE A 125 7.41 10.38 -5.08
CA ILE A 125 6.27 9.45 -5.28
C ILE A 125 5.36 9.94 -6.40
N MET A 126 5.03 11.22 -6.43
CA MET A 126 4.20 11.82 -7.48
C MET A 126 4.77 11.60 -8.87
N ARG A 127 6.08 11.69 -9.02
CA ARG A 127 6.76 11.43 -10.31
C ARG A 127 6.63 9.97 -10.76
N TRP A 128 6.49 9.04 -9.84
CA TRP A 128 6.20 7.64 -10.16
C TRP A 128 4.74 7.43 -10.57
N VAL A 129 3.83 8.16 -9.95
CA VAL A 129 2.38 8.01 -10.14
C VAL A 129 1.88 8.76 -11.37
N CYS A 130 2.39 9.94 -11.60
CA CYS A 130 2.00 10.83 -12.69
C CYS A 130 2.93 10.69 -13.90
#